data_7b771f3453500731eb8c1c32dea6b6b7
#
_entry.id   7b771f3453500731eb8c1c32dea6b6b7
#
_cell.length_a   1.000
_cell.length_b   1.000
_cell.length_c   1.000
_cell.angle_alpha   90.00
_cell.angle_beta   90.00
_cell.angle_gamma   90.00
#
_symmetry.space_group_name_H-M   'P 1'
#
loop_
_entity.id
_entity.type
_entity.pdbx_description
1 polymer ?
#
loop_
_entity_poly.entity_id
_entity_poly.type
_entity_poly.pdbx_seq_one_letter_code
_entity_poly.pdbx_strand_id
1 'polypeptide(L)'
;MNKSLQYLLIIFGVLLLLFFIIQGQQKKYNISSESIFNVEPDDIGKIILRDTNGDSLTLVRTDTTWSMPQADSLEIKDRQISQFFEKVISGSYDMVMSKNPNKWGKFGVTDSTGKKISLFDKNNYLIESVIFSNKGQDYAHNFYRNVDDDEVYRTTENLFYMINVKPSYWGSKPKQKSLDEPSLNIPPINLNSNQ
;
A
#
# COMPACT_ATOMS: atom_id res chain seq x y z
N MET A 1 -18.54 -38.42 -49.76
CA MET A 1 -17.50 -37.77 -48.88
C MET A 1 -16.53 -38.86 -48.44
N ASN A 2 -15.25 -38.67 -48.67
CA ASN A 2 -14.21 -39.68 -48.31
C ASN A 2 -14.19 -39.90 -46.78
N LYS A 3 -14.17 -41.18 -46.35
CA LYS A 3 -14.12 -41.53 -44.92
C LYS A 3 -12.96 -40.81 -44.16
N SER A 4 -11.85 -40.61 -44.81
CA SER A 4 -10.71 -39.83 -44.23
C SER A 4 -11.06 -38.35 -43.97
N LEU A 5 -11.85 -37.74 -44.87
CA LEU A 5 -12.31 -36.35 -44.68
C LEU A 5 -13.28 -36.23 -43.49
N GLN A 6 -14.13 -37.26 -43.29
CA GLN A 6 -15.04 -37.28 -42.12
C GLN A 6 -14.27 -37.38 -40.80
N TYR A 7 -13.23 -38.23 -40.69
CA TYR A 7 -12.40 -38.32 -39.51
C TYR A 7 -11.62 -37.03 -39.23
N LEU A 8 -11.12 -36.37 -40.30
CA LEU A 8 -10.41 -35.08 -40.15
C LEU A 8 -11.33 -33.97 -39.63
N LEU A 9 -12.58 -33.90 -40.08
CA LEU A 9 -13.58 -32.97 -39.59
C LEU A 9 -13.97 -33.23 -38.12
N ILE A 10 -14.08 -34.52 -37.72
CA ILE A 10 -14.37 -34.87 -36.33
C ILE A 10 -13.21 -34.46 -35.42
N ILE A 11 -11.94 -34.76 -35.79
CA ILE A 11 -10.75 -34.37 -35.03
C ILE A 11 -10.66 -32.86 -34.92
N PHE A 12 -10.89 -32.12 -36.00
CA PHE A 12 -10.91 -30.66 -35.99
C PHE A 12 -12.00 -30.10 -35.08
N GLY A 13 -13.18 -30.66 -35.09
CA GLY A 13 -14.29 -30.26 -34.19
C GLY A 13 -13.94 -30.48 -32.70
N VAL A 14 -13.31 -31.62 -32.38
CA VAL A 14 -12.85 -31.90 -31.02
C VAL A 14 -11.75 -30.91 -30.57
N LEU A 15 -10.79 -30.60 -31.44
CA LEU A 15 -9.75 -29.62 -31.15
C LEU A 15 -10.32 -28.22 -30.94
N LEU A 16 -11.28 -27.79 -31.73
CA LEU A 16 -12.00 -26.53 -31.54
C LEU A 16 -12.74 -26.48 -30.20
N LEU A 17 -13.41 -27.56 -29.84
CA LEU A 17 -14.13 -27.69 -28.57
C LEU A 17 -13.14 -27.55 -27.37
N LEU A 18 -12.02 -28.28 -27.43
CA LEU A 18 -10.96 -28.20 -26.43
C LEU A 18 -10.37 -26.78 -26.36
N PHE A 19 -10.15 -26.12 -27.49
CA PHE A 19 -9.68 -24.75 -27.57
C PHE A 19 -10.62 -23.76 -26.84
N PHE A 20 -11.95 -23.87 -27.10
CA PHE A 20 -12.91 -23.02 -26.42
C PHE A 20 -13.04 -23.31 -24.93
N ILE A 21 -12.89 -24.58 -24.49
CA ILE A 21 -12.88 -24.95 -23.07
C ILE A 21 -11.65 -24.34 -22.38
N ILE A 22 -10.49 -24.44 -23.01
CA ILE A 22 -9.23 -23.88 -22.48
C ILE A 22 -9.30 -22.35 -22.44
N GLN A 23 -9.80 -21.69 -23.50
CA GLN A 23 -10.00 -20.23 -23.50
C GLN A 23 -11.02 -19.78 -22.43
N GLY A 24 -12.08 -20.53 -22.20
CA GLY A 24 -13.05 -20.25 -21.15
C GLY A 24 -12.45 -20.36 -19.74
N GLN A 25 -11.51 -21.28 -19.55
CA GLN A 25 -10.75 -21.39 -18.30
C GLN A 25 -9.69 -20.30 -18.15
N GLN A 26 -9.02 -19.89 -19.21
CA GLN A 26 -8.05 -18.79 -19.17
C GLN A 26 -8.69 -17.44 -18.80
N LYS A 27 -9.94 -17.18 -19.18
CA LYS A 27 -10.69 -16.00 -18.70
C LYS A 27 -10.94 -16.00 -17.19
N LYS A 28 -10.98 -17.18 -16.55
CA LYS A 28 -11.03 -17.31 -15.08
C LYS A 28 -9.69 -16.98 -14.39
N TYR A 29 -8.59 -16.98 -15.15
CA TYR A 29 -7.25 -16.64 -14.69
C TYR A 29 -6.79 -15.25 -15.16
N ASN A 30 -7.60 -14.48 -15.88
CA ASN A 30 -7.41 -13.04 -15.99
C ASN A 30 -7.78 -12.45 -14.63
N ILE A 31 -6.80 -12.41 -13.77
CA ILE A 31 -6.83 -11.82 -12.47
C ILE A 31 -7.04 -10.31 -12.69
N SER A 32 -8.28 -9.85 -12.56
CA SER A 32 -8.52 -8.46 -12.26
C SER A 32 -7.83 -8.23 -10.91
N SER A 33 -6.81 -7.41 -10.89
CA SER A 33 -6.21 -7.00 -9.62
C SER A 33 -7.30 -6.30 -8.81
N GLU A 34 -7.60 -6.85 -7.63
CA GLU A 34 -8.58 -6.30 -6.71
C GLU A 34 -7.88 -5.47 -5.64
N SER A 35 -8.55 -4.47 -5.10
CA SER A 35 -8.01 -3.63 -4.04
C SER A 35 -7.78 -4.41 -2.76
N ILE A 36 -6.63 -4.18 -2.10
CA ILE A 36 -6.33 -4.72 -0.78
C ILE A 36 -7.26 -4.09 0.26
N PHE A 37 -7.47 -2.78 0.18
CA PHE A 37 -8.36 -2.03 1.06
C PHE A 37 -9.59 -1.57 0.28
N ASN A 38 -10.77 -1.80 0.85
CA ASN A 38 -12.02 -1.33 0.27
C ASN A 38 -12.50 -0.06 0.99
N VAL A 39 -11.69 1.01 0.89
CA VAL A 39 -11.91 2.28 1.58
C VAL A 39 -11.51 3.45 0.69
N GLU A 40 -12.30 4.51 0.73
CA GLU A 40 -11.91 5.75 0.08
C GLU A 40 -10.86 6.49 0.94
N PRO A 41 -9.77 7.01 0.34
CA PRO A 41 -8.70 7.69 1.07
C PRO A 41 -9.17 8.83 1.98
N ASP A 42 -10.26 9.51 1.58
CA ASP A 42 -10.81 10.64 2.33
C ASP A 42 -11.63 10.24 3.56
N ASP A 43 -12.03 9.00 3.67
CA ASP A 43 -12.74 8.47 4.83
C ASP A 43 -11.78 8.07 5.96
N ILE A 44 -10.48 7.93 5.65
CA ILE A 44 -9.48 7.54 6.63
C ILE A 44 -9.12 8.76 7.51
N GLY A 45 -9.46 8.67 8.80
CA GLY A 45 -9.11 9.67 9.81
C GLY A 45 -7.89 9.32 10.64
N LYS A 46 -7.59 8.01 10.80
CA LYS A 46 -6.44 7.54 11.58
C LYS A 46 -5.89 6.23 11.01
N ILE A 47 -4.57 6.09 11.04
CA ILE A 47 -3.85 4.88 10.64
C ILE A 47 -2.97 4.46 11.81
N ILE A 48 -3.05 3.17 12.20
CA ILE A 48 -2.13 2.58 13.17
C ILE A 48 -1.28 1.55 12.42
N LEU A 49 0.02 1.74 12.45
CA LEU A 49 1.02 0.80 11.94
C LEU A 49 1.63 0.05 13.12
N ARG A 50 1.78 -1.26 12.99
CA ARG A 50 2.46 -2.08 13.98
C ARG A 50 3.44 -3.00 13.29
N ASP A 51 4.65 -3.12 13.84
CA ASP A 51 5.66 -4.04 13.34
C ASP A 51 5.66 -5.40 14.07
N THR A 52 6.58 -6.27 13.65
CA THR A 52 6.74 -7.62 14.21
C THR A 52 7.33 -7.63 15.63
N ASN A 53 7.91 -6.52 16.09
CA ASN A 53 8.43 -6.38 17.47
C ASN A 53 7.34 -5.89 18.44
N GLY A 54 6.19 -5.49 17.90
CA GLY A 54 5.09 -4.90 18.66
C GLY A 54 5.15 -3.38 18.77
N ASP A 55 6.19 -2.73 18.21
CA ASP A 55 6.26 -1.29 18.11
C ASP A 55 5.14 -0.77 17.22
N SER A 56 4.60 0.40 17.54
CA SER A 56 3.51 1.00 16.80
C SER A 56 3.70 2.48 16.54
N LEU A 57 3.14 2.93 15.43
CA LEU A 57 3.06 4.34 15.06
C LEU A 57 1.62 4.67 14.71
N THR A 58 1.13 5.80 15.22
CA THR A 58 -0.18 6.34 14.87
C THR A 58 0.00 7.57 14.01
N LEU A 59 -0.70 7.59 12.87
CA LEU A 59 -0.88 8.76 12.02
C LEU A 59 -2.32 9.23 12.21
N VAL A 60 -2.53 10.51 12.48
CA VAL A 60 -3.86 11.11 12.67
C VAL A 60 -4.03 12.23 11.67
N ARG A 61 -5.16 12.23 10.98
CA ARG A 61 -5.54 13.27 10.03
C ARG A 61 -6.16 14.44 10.80
N THR A 62 -5.65 15.65 10.59
CA THR A 62 -6.19 16.91 11.11
C THR A 62 -6.50 17.79 9.91
N ASP A 63 -7.79 17.97 9.60
CA ASP A 63 -8.27 18.71 8.44
C ASP A 63 -7.60 18.25 7.13
N THR A 64 -6.59 18.98 6.66
CA THR A 64 -5.87 18.69 5.40
C THR A 64 -4.49 18.08 5.61
N THR A 65 -4.02 17.95 6.86
CA THR A 65 -2.67 17.47 7.18
C THR A 65 -2.70 16.21 8.03
N TRP A 66 -1.54 15.58 8.17
CA TRP A 66 -1.35 14.42 9.04
C TRP A 66 -0.39 14.78 10.18
N SER A 67 -0.55 14.15 11.32
CA SER A 67 0.32 14.32 12.49
C SER A 67 0.67 12.96 13.11
N MET A 68 1.72 12.97 13.94
CA MET A 68 2.16 11.80 14.73
C MET A 68 2.09 12.18 16.21
N PRO A 69 1.06 11.75 16.97
CA PRO A 69 0.95 12.10 18.40
C PRO A 69 2.14 11.63 19.24
N GLN A 70 2.84 10.58 18.82
CA GLN A 70 4.05 10.08 19.51
C GLN A 70 5.31 10.90 19.21
N ALA A 71 5.28 11.79 18.21
CA ALA A 71 6.42 12.57 17.74
C ALA A 71 5.97 13.93 17.20
N ASP A 72 5.25 14.68 18.00
CA ASP A 72 4.63 15.98 17.71
C ASP A 72 5.62 17.07 17.30
N SER A 73 6.89 16.91 17.68
CA SER A 73 8.01 17.80 17.28
C SER A 73 8.46 17.60 15.83
N LEU A 74 7.95 16.59 15.12
CA LEU A 74 8.26 16.30 13.73
C LEU A 74 7.10 16.72 12.83
N GLU A 75 7.41 17.46 11.78
CA GLU A 75 6.47 17.73 10.69
C GLU A 75 6.44 16.55 9.72
N ILE A 76 5.24 16.12 9.36
CA ILE A 76 5.04 15.04 8.39
C ILE A 76 5.61 15.44 7.03
N LYS A 77 6.26 14.49 6.38
CA LYS A 77 6.72 14.64 4.99
C LYS A 77 5.57 14.28 4.06
N ASP A 78 4.96 15.25 3.40
CA ASP A 78 3.84 15.06 2.47
C ASP A 78 4.10 13.97 1.45
N ARG A 79 5.34 13.89 0.94
CA ARG A 79 5.74 12.85 0.00
C ARG A 79 5.56 11.44 0.57
N GLN A 80 5.88 11.22 1.86
CA GLN A 80 5.78 9.88 2.47
C GLN A 80 4.31 9.47 2.64
N ILE A 81 3.47 10.41 3.06
CA ILE A 81 2.02 10.18 3.16
C ILE A 81 1.43 9.91 1.79
N SER A 82 1.73 10.75 0.79
CA SER A 82 1.21 10.56 -0.58
C SER A 82 1.62 9.23 -1.16
N GLN A 83 2.89 8.82 -1.01
CA GLN A 83 3.37 7.52 -1.47
C GLN A 83 2.70 6.35 -0.73
N PHE A 84 2.43 6.50 0.57
CA PHE A 84 1.75 5.47 1.33
C PHE A 84 0.30 5.27 0.82
N PHE A 85 -0.42 6.35 0.58
CA PHE A 85 -1.76 6.27 0.01
C PHE A 85 -1.74 5.69 -1.41
N GLU A 86 -0.86 6.19 -2.28
CA GLU A 86 -0.73 5.73 -3.66
C GLU A 86 -0.36 4.25 -3.76
N LYS A 87 0.59 3.79 -2.93
CA LYS A 87 1.13 2.43 -3.06
C LYS A 87 0.46 1.42 -2.13
N VAL A 88 0.21 1.80 -0.87
CA VAL A 88 -0.28 0.84 0.13
C VAL A 88 -1.81 0.85 0.18
N ILE A 89 -2.43 2.03 0.34
CA ILE A 89 -3.90 2.11 0.45
C ILE A 89 -4.56 1.77 -0.89
N SER A 90 -4.03 2.26 -2.00
CA SER A 90 -4.50 1.91 -3.35
C SER A 90 -3.87 0.63 -3.90
N GLY A 91 -3.14 -0.11 -3.06
CA GLY A 91 -2.49 -1.36 -3.41
C GLY A 91 -3.50 -2.44 -3.82
N SER A 92 -3.04 -3.41 -4.60
CA SER A 92 -3.89 -4.46 -5.12
C SER A 92 -3.28 -5.84 -4.93
N TYR A 93 -4.11 -6.87 -5.04
CA TYR A 93 -3.72 -8.27 -5.02
C TYR A 93 -4.16 -8.97 -6.30
N ASP A 94 -3.51 -10.08 -6.60
CA ASP A 94 -3.73 -10.80 -7.85
C ASP A 94 -4.04 -12.29 -7.65
N MET A 95 -3.86 -12.85 -6.46
CA MET A 95 -4.03 -14.28 -6.26
C MET A 95 -4.37 -14.64 -4.82
N VAL A 96 -5.29 -15.60 -4.64
CA VAL A 96 -5.53 -16.29 -3.37
C VAL A 96 -4.48 -17.41 -3.23
N MET A 97 -3.67 -17.34 -2.18
CA MET A 97 -2.61 -18.29 -1.90
C MET A 97 -3.04 -19.44 -1.00
N SER A 98 -4.00 -19.19 -0.11
CA SER A 98 -4.54 -20.19 0.81
C SER A 98 -5.88 -19.74 1.36
N LYS A 99 -6.79 -20.71 1.58
CA LYS A 99 -8.05 -20.53 2.32
C LYS A 99 -8.03 -21.28 3.66
N ASN A 100 -6.84 -21.66 4.12
CA ASN A 100 -6.69 -22.47 5.32
C ASN A 100 -5.94 -21.68 6.41
N PRO A 101 -6.60 -21.33 7.54
CA PRO A 101 -5.99 -20.57 8.64
C PRO A 101 -4.74 -21.24 9.24
N ASN A 102 -4.67 -22.56 9.23
CA ASN A 102 -3.49 -23.29 9.74
C ASN A 102 -2.20 -22.99 8.93
N LYS A 103 -2.32 -22.34 7.78
CA LYS A 103 -1.18 -21.96 6.94
C LYS A 103 -0.70 -20.53 7.15
N TRP A 104 -1.36 -19.72 7.99
CA TRP A 104 -0.95 -18.31 8.23
C TRP A 104 0.51 -18.19 8.68
N GLY A 105 0.97 -19.08 9.57
CA GLY A 105 2.37 -19.10 9.98
C GLY A 105 3.35 -19.40 8.83
N LYS A 106 2.97 -20.28 7.89
CA LYS A 106 3.76 -20.57 6.68
C LYS A 106 3.93 -19.32 5.82
N PHE A 107 2.87 -18.55 5.65
CA PHE A 107 2.86 -17.31 4.86
C PHE A 107 3.35 -16.09 5.64
N GLY A 108 3.54 -16.19 6.97
CA GLY A 108 4.03 -15.11 7.80
C GLY A 108 2.99 -13.99 8.01
N VAL A 109 1.69 -14.32 7.97
CA VAL A 109 0.58 -13.37 8.13
C VAL A 109 -0.15 -13.54 9.46
N THR A 110 0.57 -13.95 10.50
CA THR A 110 0.07 -13.97 11.89
C THR A 110 0.36 -12.63 12.57
N ASP A 111 -0.34 -12.33 13.66
CA ASP A 111 -0.13 -11.11 14.45
C ASP A 111 1.31 -10.95 14.98
N SER A 112 2.06 -12.06 15.11
CA SER A 112 3.44 -12.07 15.61
C SER A 112 4.50 -12.05 14.51
N THR A 113 4.14 -12.34 13.25
CA THR A 113 5.12 -12.50 12.16
C THR A 113 4.96 -11.50 11.03
N GLY A 114 3.82 -10.81 10.99
CA GLY A 114 3.53 -9.80 9.99
C GLY A 114 3.50 -8.39 10.56
N LYS A 115 3.54 -7.39 9.69
CA LYS A 115 3.24 -6.00 10.03
C LYS A 115 1.77 -5.73 9.83
N LYS A 116 1.15 -5.02 10.75
CA LYS A 116 -0.29 -4.74 10.74
C LYS A 116 -0.56 -3.27 10.40
N ILE A 117 -1.52 -3.05 9.53
CA ILE A 117 -2.14 -1.76 9.27
C ILE A 117 -3.57 -1.84 9.79
N SER A 118 -3.98 -0.87 10.60
CA SER A 118 -5.37 -0.69 11.00
C SER A 118 -5.84 0.69 10.59
N LEU A 119 -6.91 0.75 9.84
CA LEU A 119 -7.52 1.98 9.32
C LEU A 119 -8.76 2.31 10.14
N PHE A 120 -8.90 3.58 10.51
CA PHE A 120 -10.04 4.10 11.25
C PHE A 120 -10.63 5.30 10.52
N ASP A 121 -11.93 5.47 10.67
CA ASP A 121 -12.62 6.65 10.16
C ASP A 121 -12.34 7.91 11.01
N LYS A 122 -12.95 9.03 10.63
CA LYS A 122 -12.86 10.32 11.35
C LYS A 122 -13.50 10.28 12.73
N ASN A 123 -14.39 9.32 13.00
CA ASN A 123 -15.07 9.11 14.28
C ASN A 123 -14.35 8.07 15.15
N ASN A 124 -13.18 7.60 14.69
CA ASN A 124 -12.36 6.58 15.36
C ASN A 124 -12.97 5.18 15.38
N TYR A 125 -13.90 4.85 14.47
CA TYR A 125 -14.36 3.47 14.24
C TYR A 125 -13.38 2.74 13.34
N LEU A 126 -13.08 1.50 13.68
CA LEU A 126 -12.24 0.63 12.84
C LEU A 126 -12.95 0.36 11.51
N ILE A 127 -12.28 0.67 10.41
CA ILE A 127 -12.73 0.35 9.06
C ILE A 127 -12.24 -1.04 8.68
N GLU A 128 -10.91 -1.24 8.74
CA GLU A 128 -10.27 -2.46 8.27
C GLU A 128 -8.90 -2.66 8.91
N SER A 129 -8.48 -3.92 9.06
CA SER A 129 -7.14 -4.28 9.52
C SER A 129 -6.54 -5.36 8.64
N VAL A 130 -5.30 -5.15 8.19
CA VAL A 130 -4.59 -6.04 7.28
C VAL A 130 -3.20 -6.34 7.81
N ILE A 131 -2.78 -7.60 7.71
CA ILE A 131 -1.45 -8.07 8.10
C ILE A 131 -0.65 -8.40 6.86
N PHE A 132 0.51 -7.76 6.70
CA PHE A 132 1.46 -7.97 5.61
C PHE A 132 2.66 -8.77 6.07
N SER A 133 3.06 -9.73 5.28
CA SER A 133 4.25 -10.55 5.50
C SER A 133 5.48 -9.95 4.84
N ASN A 134 6.65 -10.17 5.44
CA ASN A 134 7.93 -9.97 4.76
C ASN A 134 8.25 -11.10 3.77
N LYS A 135 7.43 -12.15 3.74
CA LYS A 135 7.56 -13.27 2.80
C LYS A 135 6.74 -12.97 1.56
N GLY A 136 7.25 -13.39 0.43
CA GLY A 136 6.57 -13.39 -0.85
C GLY A 136 6.98 -14.63 -1.63
N GLN A 137 6.39 -14.81 -2.80
CA GLN A 137 6.82 -15.83 -3.75
C GLN A 137 8.17 -15.46 -4.36
N ASP A 138 8.44 -14.15 -4.42
CA ASP A 138 9.66 -13.51 -4.90
C ASP A 138 9.86 -12.16 -4.18
N TYR A 139 10.86 -11.37 -4.61
CA TYR A 139 11.15 -10.06 -4.02
C TYR A 139 10.16 -8.95 -4.43
N ALA A 140 9.34 -9.19 -5.46
CA ALA A 140 8.42 -8.20 -6.01
C ALA A 140 7.04 -8.23 -5.34
N HIS A 141 6.70 -9.31 -4.62
CA HIS A 141 5.38 -9.53 -4.04
C HIS A 141 5.47 -9.81 -2.54
N ASN A 142 4.39 -9.55 -1.82
CA ASN A 142 4.21 -9.99 -0.43
C ASN A 142 2.98 -10.89 -0.31
N PHE A 143 2.85 -11.56 0.85
CA PHE A 143 1.58 -12.12 1.25
C PHE A 143 0.88 -11.17 2.21
N TYR A 144 -0.44 -11.16 2.17
CA TYR A 144 -1.23 -10.42 3.15
C TYR A 144 -2.50 -11.19 3.50
N ARG A 145 -3.10 -10.81 4.60
CA ARG A 145 -4.39 -11.31 5.08
C ARG A 145 -5.18 -10.16 5.73
N ASN A 146 -6.47 -10.05 5.39
CA ASN A 146 -7.38 -9.26 6.19
C ASN A 146 -7.58 -9.95 7.56
N VAL A 147 -7.63 -9.18 8.65
CA VAL A 147 -7.75 -9.74 10.01
C VAL A 147 -9.03 -10.55 10.18
N ASP A 148 -10.11 -10.12 9.53
CA ASP A 148 -11.43 -10.73 9.59
C ASP A 148 -11.64 -11.83 8.53
N ASP A 149 -10.59 -12.20 7.77
CA ASP A 149 -10.65 -13.21 6.72
C ASP A 149 -9.65 -14.36 6.99
N ASP A 150 -10.04 -15.57 6.60
CA ASP A 150 -9.19 -16.77 6.67
C ASP A 150 -8.22 -16.87 5.48
N GLU A 151 -8.48 -16.14 4.40
CA GLU A 151 -7.74 -16.24 3.16
C GLU A 151 -6.43 -15.47 3.22
N VAL A 152 -5.42 -16.03 2.55
CA VAL A 152 -4.11 -15.38 2.32
C VAL A 152 -3.99 -15.03 0.86
N TYR A 153 -3.61 -13.82 0.57
CA TYR A 153 -3.50 -13.26 -0.76
C TYR A 153 -2.07 -12.89 -1.09
N ARG A 154 -1.79 -12.72 -2.38
CA ARG A 154 -0.52 -12.19 -2.89
C ARG A 154 -0.74 -10.77 -3.40
N THR A 155 0.07 -9.82 -2.93
CA THR A 155 0.07 -8.44 -3.44
C THR A 155 0.66 -8.38 -4.85
N THR A 156 0.28 -7.39 -5.64
CA THR A 156 0.87 -7.14 -6.96
C THR A 156 2.26 -6.48 -6.88
N GLU A 157 2.58 -5.85 -5.74
CA GLU A 157 3.86 -5.19 -5.49
C GLU A 157 4.35 -5.49 -4.07
N ASN A 158 5.65 -5.27 -3.81
CA ASN A 158 6.21 -5.39 -2.47
C ASN A 158 5.91 -4.12 -1.65
N LEU A 159 4.98 -4.22 -0.71
CA LEU A 159 4.50 -3.12 0.13
C LEU A 159 5.10 -3.12 1.55
N PHE A 160 5.73 -4.23 1.95
CA PHE A 160 6.15 -4.46 3.35
C PHE A 160 7.12 -3.40 3.89
N TYR A 161 8.02 -2.88 3.05
CA TYR A 161 9.02 -1.88 3.47
C TYR A 161 8.42 -0.50 3.74
N MET A 162 7.24 -0.20 3.17
CA MET A 162 6.54 1.06 3.38
C MET A 162 5.79 1.09 4.72
N ILE A 163 5.52 -0.08 5.31
CA ILE A 163 4.89 -0.19 6.63
C ILE A 163 5.98 0.00 7.69
N ASN A 164 6.26 1.25 8.04
CA ASN A 164 7.36 1.65 8.89
C ASN A 164 6.86 2.35 10.15
N VAL A 165 7.28 1.88 11.33
CA VAL A 165 6.85 2.42 12.62
C VAL A 165 7.82 3.47 13.19
N LYS A 166 8.92 3.80 12.49
CA LYS A 166 9.88 4.81 12.92
C LYS A 166 9.38 6.22 12.59
N PRO A 167 9.19 7.12 13.56
CA PRO A 167 8.73 8.49 13.29
C PRO A 167 9.60 9.25 12.29
N SER A 168 10.94 9.04 12.30
CA SER A 168 11.88 9.69 11.38
C SER A 168 11.69 9.31 9.91
N TYR A 169 11.03 8.16 9.63
CA TYR A 169 10.64 7.79 8.29
C TYR A 169 9.55 8.75 7.76
N TRP A 170 8.56 9.04 8.61
CA TRP A 170 7.38 9.82 8.26
C TRP A 170 7.57 11.32 8.40
N GLY A 171 8.41 11.78 9.33
CA GLY A 171 8.57 13.18 9.65
C GLY A 171 10.02 13.64 9.68
N SER A 172 10.20 14.95 9.67
CA SER A 172 11.47 15.64 9.87
C SER A 172 11.29 16.83 10.80
N LYS A 173 12.39 17.26 11.46
CA LYS A 173 12.34 18.50 12.23
C LYS A 173 11.96 19.67 11.32
N PRO A 174 11.18 20.63 11.82
CA PRO A 174 10.89 21.86 11.09
C PRO A 174 12.19 22.50 10.62
N LYS A 175 12.23 22.97 9.38
CA LYS A 175 13.37 23.78 8.92
C LYS A 175 13.37 25.06 9.72
N GLN A 176 14.41 25.31 10.52
CA GLN A 176 14.63 26.63 11.09
C GLN A 176 14.75 27.60 9.90
N LYS A 177 13.83 28.55 9.84
CA LYS A 177 13.93 29.66 8.90
C LYS A 177 15.17 30.43 9.35
N SER A 178 16.26 30.32 8.61
CA SER A 178 17.45 31.15 8.84
C SER A 178 17.01 32.60 8.73
N LEU A 179 17.14 33.36 9.82
CA LEU A 179 16.92 34.81 9.85
C LEU A 179 18.07 35.56 9.18
N ASP A 180 18.79 34.94 8.27
CA ASP A 180 19.76 35.59 7.39
C ASP A 180 19.02 36.15 6.16
N GLU A 181 18.12 37.10 6.39
CA GLU A 181 17.91 38.13 5.36
C GLU A 181 19.20 38.94 5.32
N PRO A 182 19.90 39.02 4.16
CA PRO A 182 21.00 39.92 4.02
C PRO A 182 20.47 41.34 4.31
N SER A 183 20.92 41.96 5.42
CA SER A 183 20.67 43.38 5.65
C SER A 183 21.11 44.12 4.37
N LEU A 184 20.13 44.67 3.66
CA LEU A 184 20.39 45.61 2.58
C LEU A 184 21.20 46.75 3.18
N ASN A 185 22.53 46.71 3.03
CA ASN A 185 23.44 47.77 3.38
C ASN A 185 23.19 48.90 2.37
N ILE A 186 22.16 49.72 2.65
CA ILE A 186 21.86 50.93 1.88
C ILE A 186 22.93 51.93 2.29
N PRO A 187 23.90 52.29 1.42
CA PRO A 187 24.89 53.33 1.74
C PRO A 187 24.17 54.66 1.99
N PRO A 188 24.65 55.49 2.96
CA PRO A 188 23.99 56.74 3.25
C PRO A 188 23.99 57.65 2.01
N ILE A 189 22.83 58.15 1.67
CA ILE A 189 22.66 59.12 0.60
C ILE A 189 23.38 60.40 1.05
N ASN A 190 24.45 60.74 0.35
CA ASN A 190 25.17 61.99 0.57
C ASN A 190 24.41 63.17 -0.08
N LEU A 191 23.67 63.92 0.75
CA LEU A 191 22.86 65.06 0.34
C LEU A 191 23.69 66.38 0.22
N ASN A 192 25.01 66.31 0.12
CA ASN A 192 25.84 67.53 -0.03
C ASN A 192 26.45 67.59 -1.42
N SER A 193 25.68 68.07 -2.41
CA SER A 193 26.24 68.71 -3.60
C SER A 193 25.27 69.76 -4.13
N ASN A 194 25.31 70.97 -3.54
CA ASN A 194 25.01 72.20 -4.26
C ASN A 194 25.44 73.40 -3.36
N GLN A 195 26.62 73.88 -3.61
CA GLN A 195 26.93 75.31 -3.69
C GLN A 195 27.96 75.49 -4.80
#